data_77fb397bf276359f14b34ccf2f0d4fbb
#
_entry.id   77fb397bf276359f14b34ccf2f0d4fbb
#
_cell.length_a   1.000
_cell.length_b   1.000
_cell.length_c   1.000
_cell.angle_alpha   90.00
_cell.angle_beta   90.00
_cell.angle_gamma   90.00
#
_symmetry.space_group_name_H-M   'P 1'
#
loop_
_entity.id
_entity.type
_entity.pdbx_description
1 polymer ?
#
loop_
_entity_poly.entity_id
_entity_poly.type
_entity_poly.pdbx_seq_one_letter_code
_entity_poly.pdbx_strand_id
1 'polypeptide(L)'
;MIPILYEDKDIIVVQKPAGLESQVSRGFAPDMVSEIRRYLHNPQDIHSRPQGASTDQPSYVGVIHRLDKPVEGIMVYGLNQKSTASLSASLQAGKMEKSYLAVVCGKPVDKQGTYVDYLRHCKENNTSKIVDKSDENGKKAVLNYRVLEVINNPGKQDQMLSLIDIELLTGRHHQIRVQFAGHATPLYGDGRYGGGLSTKSTAGTVDKARKKTGFGDGRQPLALCARRLAFPHPSDGKRMEFAMVPSSGAFAWFPDRARKLISAQECGKCHKEV
;
A
#
# COMPACT_ATOMS: atom_id res chain seq x y z
N MET A 1 18.20 -4.26 5.71
CA MET A 1 17.46 -5.51 6.04
C MET A 1 15.98 -5.15 6.13
N ILE A 2 15.09 -5.91 5.47
CA ILE A 2 13.65 -5.69 5.53
C ILE A 2 13.07 -6.35 6.79
N PRO A 3 12.09 -5.74 7.48
CA PRO A 3 11.42 -6.38 8.61
C PRO A 3 10.56 -7.57 8.15
N ILE A 4 10.81 -8.75 8.75
CA ILE A 4 10.04 -9.97 8.55
C ILE A 4 8.99 -10.04 9.67
N LEU A 5 7.72 -10.21 9.31
CA LEU A 5 6.60 -10.31 10.26
C LEU A 5 6.21 -11.78 10.51
N TYR A 6 6.39 -12.63 9.51
CA TYR A 6 6.11 -14.06 9.57
C TYR A 6 6.83 -14.79 8.45
N GLU A 7 7.26 -16.01 8.71
CA GLU A 7 7.84 -16.92 7.73
C GLU A 7 7.50 -18.35 8.08
N ASP A 8 7.17 -19.15 7.06
CA ASP A 8 7.13 -20.60 7.10
C ASP A 8 7.61 -21.20 5.76
N LYS A 9 7.38 -22.50 5.54
CA LYS A 9 7.77 -23.17 4.28
C LYS A 9 7.00 -22.69 3.04
N ASP A 10 5.87 -22.03 3.22
CA ASP A 10 4.92 -21.68 2.16
C ASP A 10 4.89 -20.19 1.85
N ILE A 11 5.05 -19.33 2.86
CA ILE A 11 4.90 -17.88 2.73
C ILE A 11 5.91 -17.11 3.54
N ILE A 12 6.17 -15.87 3.10
CA ILE A 12 6.84 -14.86 3.91
C ILE A 12 6.01 -13.58 3.91
N VAL A 13 5.79 -13.02 5.10
CA VAL A 13 5.10 -11.73 5.29
C VAL A 13 6.10 -10.70 5.76
N VAL A 14 6.17 -9.59 5.07
CA VAL A 14 7.20 -8.57 5.27
C VAL A 14 6.60 -7.18 5.34
N GLN A 15 7.33 -6.25 5.96
CA GLN A 15 7.05 -4.84 5.87
C GLN A 15 7.92 -4.23 4.76
N LYS A 16 7.28 -3.81 3.66
CA LYS A 16 7.94 -3.07 2.59
C LYS A 16 8.20 -1.63 3.04
N PRO A 17 9.42 -1.13 3.02
CA PRO A 17 9.70 0.28 3.27
C PRO A 17 9.24 1.14 2.08
N ALA A 18 8.97 2.42 2.34
CA ALA A 18 8.79 3.41 1.29
C ALA A 18 10.07 3.56 0.46
N GLY A 19 9.92 3.75 -0.84
CA GLY A 19 11.07 3.93 -1.75
C GLY A 19 11.60 2.65 -2.38
N LEU A 20 11.21 1.46 -1.92
CA LEU A 20 11.58 0.18 -2.49
C LEU A 20 10.46 -0.35 -3.43
N GLU A 21 10.84 -0.91 -4.58
CA GLU A 21 9.88 -1.55 -5.50
C GLU A 21 9.39 -2.89 -4.93
N SER A 22 8.15 -3.27 -5.22
CA SER A 22 7.59 -4.57 -4.78
C SER A 22 8.15 -5.77 -5.53
N GLN A 23 8.63 -5.56 -6.74
CA GLN A 23 9.25 -6.57 -7.61
C GLN A 23 10.20 -5.89 -8.58
N VAL A 24 11.05 -6.68 -9.22
CA VAL A 24 12.01 -6.21 -10.23
C VAL A 24 11.29 -5.33 -11.27
N SER A 25 11.71 -4.09 -11.36
CA SER A 25 11.45 -3.21 -12.48
C SER A 25 12.63 -3.27 -13.44
N ARG A 26 12.47 -2.69 -14.64
CA ARG A 26 13.58 -2.64 -15.61
C ARG A 26 14.75 -1.84 -15.03
N GLY A 27 15.81 -2.53 -14.58
CA GLY A 27 17.02 -1.93 -14.04
C GLY A 27 17.63 -2.73 -12.87
N PHE A 28 18.80 -2.29 -12.39
CA PHE A 28 19.55 -2.91 -11.28
C PHE A 28 19.16 -2.34 -9.90
N ALA A 29 18.04 -1.61 -9.81
CA ALA A 29 17.60 -1.06 -8.53
C ALA A 29 17.14 -2.20 -7.59
N PRO A 30 17.46 -2.15 -6.31
CA PRO A 30 16.98 -3.13 -5.34
C PRO A 30 15.45 -3.13 -5.26
N ASP A 31 14.87 -4.30 -5.07
CA ASP A 31 13.44 -4.53 -4.93
C ASP A 31 13.17 -5.57 -3.84
N MET A 32 11.89 -5.71 -3.43
CA MET A 32 11.51 -6.61 -2.34
C MET A 32 11.84 -8.08 -2.63
N VAL A 33 11.72 -8.52 -3.89
CA VAL A 33 12.03 -9.92 -4.25
C VAL A 33 13.51 -10.19 -4.07
N SER A 34 14.38 -9.26 -4.51
CA SER A 34 15.83 -9.35 -4.33
C SER A 34 16.23 -9.31 -2.85
N GLU A 35 15.59 -8.46 -2.04
CA GLU A 35 15.85 -8.38 -0.59
C GLU A 35 15.41 -9.66 0.13
N ILE A 36 14.23 -10.23 -0.21
CA ILE A 36 13.76 -11.50 0.35
C ILE A 36 14.69 -12.64 -0.05
N ARG A 37 15.14 -12.71 -1.32
CA ARG A 37 16.11 -13.71 -1.75
C ARG A 37 17.41 -13.61 -0.99
N ARG A 38 17.93 -12.38 -0.79
CA ARG A 38 19.15 -12.14 0.01
C ARG A 38 18.99 -12.64 1.45
N TYR A 39 17.84 -12.35 2.06
CA TYR A 39 17.50 -12.84 3.40
C TYR A 39 17.49 -14.38 3.44
N LEU A 40 16.79 -15.02 2.50
CA LEU A 40 16.70 -16.49 2.41
C LEU A 40 18.04 -17.19 2.08
N HIS A 41 19.00 -16.47 1.50
CA HIS A 41 20.34 -16.99 1.19
C HIS A 41 21.41 -16.66 2.24
N ASN A 42 21.07 -15.93 3.32
CA ASN A 42 22.06 -15.54 4.33
C ASN A 42 22.53 -16.77 5.11
N PRO A 43 23.85 -17.11 5.09
CA PRO A 43 24.38 -18.28 5.80
C PRO A 43 24.28 -18.22 7.32
N GLN A 44 24.10 -17.02 7.90
CA GLN A 44 24.02 -16.83 9.36
C GLN A 44 22.68 -17.26 9.97
N ASP A 45 21.62 -17.40 9.16
CA ASP A 45 20.28 -17.81 9.60
C ASP A 45 19.98 -19.30 9.31
N ILE A 46 21.03 -20.13 9.11
CA ILE A 46 20.91 -21.55 8.75
C ILE A 46 20.14 -22.38 9.80
N HIS A 47 20.04 -21.93 11.04
CA HIS A 47 19.38 -22.69 12.11
C HIS A 47 17.83 -22.74 12.02
N SER A 48 17.21 -21.96 11.16
CA SER A 48 15.76 -21.94 10.96
C SER A 48 15.30 -22.54 9.62
N ARG A 49 16.18 -23.09 8.81
CA ARG A 49 15.81 -23.64 7.49
C ARG A 49 15.30 -25.09 7.58
N PRO A 50 14.27 -25.44 6.78
CA PRO A 50 13.94 -26.84 6.54
C PRO A 50 15.17 -27.58 5.96
N GLN A 51 15.57 -28.70 6.57
CA GLN A 51 16.65 -29.54 6.04
C GLN A 51 16.31 -29.98 4.61
N GLY A 52 17.22 -29.72 3.66
CA GLY A 52 17.09 -30.17 2.27
C GLY A 52 17.02 -29.09 1.18
N ALA A 53 17.11 -27.81 1.49
CA ALA A 53 17.19 -26.76 0.49
C ALA A 53 18.58 -26.75 -0.16
N SER A 54 18.66 -27.05 -1.47
CA SER A 54 19.86 -26.94 -2.29
C SER A 54 20.34 -25.48 -2.33
N THR A 55 21.66 -25.27 -2.11
CA THR A 55 22.30 -23.95 -2.06
C THR A 55 22.54 -23.32 -3.45
N ASP A 56 22.30 -24.03 -4.53
CA ASP A 56 22.75 -23.64 -5.88
C ASP A 56 21.67 -23.00 -6.77
N GLN A 57 20.40 -22.96 -6.32
CA GLN A 57 19.35 -22.27 -7.08
C GLN A 57 18.81 -21.07 -6.33
N PRO A 58 18.54 -19.95 -7.02
CA PRO A 58 17.95 -18.79 -6.38
C PRO A 58 16.58 -19.16 -5.78
N SER A 59 16.39 -18.86 -4.48
CA SER A 59 15.13 -19.11 -3.77
C SER A 59 13.94 -18.56 -4.53
N TYR A 60 12.91 -19.38 -4.72
CA TYR A 60 11.69 -18.95 -5.36
C TYR A 60 10.97 -17.91 -4.47
N VAL A 61 10.59 -16.79 -5.05
CA VAL A 61 9.78 -15.74 -4.41
C VAL A 61 8.68 -15.31 -5.37
N GLY A 62 7.45 -15.71 -5.08
CA GLY A 62 6.26 -15.42 -5.89
C GLY A 62 5.56 -14.15 -5.43
N VAL A 63 5.29 -13.26 -6.37
CA VAL A 63 4.60 -11.98 -6.11
C VAL A 63 3.10 -12.16 -6.29
N ILE A 64 2.31 -11.89 -5.26
CA ILE A 64 0.85 -12.01 -5.29
C ILE A 64 0.18 -10.65 -5.53
N HIS A 65 0.63 -9.63 -4.83
CA HIS A 65 0.14 -8.26 -4.96
C HIS A 65 1.30 -7.27 -4.90
N ARG A 66 1.02 -6.00 -5.18
CA ARG A 66 2.05 -4.95 -5.24
C ARG A 66 1.60 -3.71 -4.48
N LEU A 67 2.57 -3.02 -3.90
CA LEU A 67 2.46 -1.65 -3.44
C LEU A 67 3.29 -0.75 -4.37
N ASP A 68 2.84 0.48 -4.56
CA ASP A 68 3.62 1.47 -5.32
C ASP A 68 4.95 1.73 -4.60
N LYS A 69 5.97 2.11 -5.34
CA LYS A 69 7.32 2.39 -4.81
C LYS A 69 7.32 3.30 -3.57
N PRO A 70 6.61 4.46 -3.54
CA PRO A 70 6.61 5.34 -2.37
C PRO A 70 5.74 4.86 -1.20
N VAL A 71 4.96 3.78 -1.37
CA VAL A 71 4.04 3.27 -0.33
C VAL A 71 4.75 2.28 0.57
N GLU A 72 4.65 2.47 1.87
CA GLU A 72 5.09 1.50 2.88
C GLU A 72 3.95 0.54 3.26
N GLY A 73 4.27 -0.62 3.82
CA GLY A 73 3.25 -1.49 4.40
C GLY A 73 3.48 -2.98 4.25
N ILE A 74 2.49 -3.75 4.69
CA ILE A 74 2.54 -5.20 4.78
C ILE A 74 2.33 -5.83 3.41
N MET A 75 3.18 -6.80 3.09
CA MET A 75 3.09 -7.62 1.88
C MET A 75 3.33 -9.09 2.20
N VAL A 76 2.65 -9.97 1.44
CA VAL A 76 2.88 -11.42 1.47
C VAL A 76 3.46 -11.88 0.14
N TYR A 77 4.43 -12.80 0.22
CA TYR A 77 5.04 -13.49 -0.92
C TYR A 77 4.93 -15.00 -0.72
N GLY A 78 4.77 -15.75 -1.81
CA GLY A 78 4.83 -17.19 -1.78
C GLY A 78 6.27 -17.68 -1.90
N LEU A 79 6.64 -18.66 -1.11
CA LEU A 79 7.98 -19.28 -1.14
C LEU A 79 8.06 -20.51 -2.05
N ASN A 80 6.93 -20.90 -2.64
CA ASN A 80 6.84 -21.94 -3.66
C ASN A 80 5.67 -21.65 -4.64
N GLN A 81 5.65 -22.33 -5.78
CA GLN A 81 4.65 -22.11 -6.82
C GLN A 81 3.22 -22.42 -6.36
N LYS A 82 3.04 -23.50 -5.56
CA LYS A 82 1.73 -23.92 -5.04
C LYS A 82 1.13 -22.85 -4.13
N SER A 83 1.89 -22.33 -3.20
CA SER A 83 1.48 -21.26 -2.27
C SER A 83 1.17 -19.98 -3.02
N THR A 84 2.00 -19.62 -4.01
CA THR A 84 1.79 -18.43 -4.85
C THR A 84 0.49 -18.53 -5.64
N ALA A 85 0.22 -19.69 -6.25
CA ALA A 85 -1.02 -19.92 -6.98
C ALA A 85 -2.26 -19.85 -6.07
N SER A 86 -2.20 -20.47 -4.88
CA SER A 86 -3.28 -20.46 -3.88
C SER A 86 -3.57 -19.04 -3.38
N LEU A 87 -2.54 -18.25 -3.03
CA LEU A 87 -2.71 -16.86 -2.61
C LEU A 87 -3.24 -15.97 -3.74
N SER A 88 -2.79 -16.20 -4.99
CA SER A 88 -3.30 -15.48 -6.16
C SER A 88 -4.77 -15.78 -6.41
N ALA A 89 -5.20 -17.03 -6.27
CA ALA A 89 -6.60 -17.43 -6.34
C ALA A 89 -7.43 -16.78 -5.22
N SER A 90 -6.89 -16.73 -3.98
CA SER A 90 -7.54 -16.06 -2.85
C SER A 90 -7.71 -14.56 -3.09
N LEU A 91 -6.71 -13.90 -3.69
CA LEU A 91 -6.80 -12.49 -4.08
C LEU A 91 -7.88 -12.26 -5.14
N GLN A 92 -7.93 -13.09 -6.18
CA GLN A 92 -8.94 -13.01 -7.25
C GLN A 92 -10.36 -13.26 -6.74
N ALA A 93 -10.50 -14.17 -5.78
CA ALA A 93 -11.78 -14.49 -5.13
C ALA A 93 -12.20 -13.44 -4.06
N GLY A 94 -11.43 -12.35 -3.87
CA GLY A 94 -11.75 -11.33 -2.87
C GLY A 94 -11.59 -11.78 -1.41
N LYS A 95 -10.91 -12.91 -1.16
CA LYS A 95 -10.67 -13.44 0.19
C LYS A 95 -9.47 -12.78 0.90
N MET A 96 -8.81 -11.84 0.24
CA MET A 96 -7.69 -11.09 0.79
C MET A 96 -8.14 -9.68 1.16
N GLU A 97 -8.22 -9.40 2.45
CA GLU A 97 -8.63 -8.09 2.98
C GLU A 97 -7.42 -7.18 3.10
N LYS A 98 -7.56 -5.96 2.60
CA LYS A 98 -6.49 -4.95 2.61
C LYS A 98 -7.01 -3.65 3.18
N SER A 99 -6.40 -3.18 4.26
CA SER A 99 -6.70 -1.87 4.82
C SER A 99 -5.48 -0.97 4.77
N TYR A 100 -5.73 0.29 4.49
CA TYR A 100 -4.70 1.31 4.38
C TYR A 100 -4.96 2.43 5.37
N LEU A 101 -3.91 3.11 5.74
CA LEU A 101 -3.97 4.39 6.42
C LEU A 101 -3.41 5.44 5.49
N ALA A 102 -4.10 6.58 5.37
CA ALA A 102 -3.65 7.70 4.56
C ALA A 102 -3.82 9.01 5.30
N VAL A 103 -2.93 9.97 5.05
CA VAL A 103 -3.18 11.38 5.38
C VAL A 103 -3.52 12.10 4.09
N VAL A 104 -4.66 12.79 4.06
CA VAL A 104 -5.12 13.57 2.91
C VAL A 104 -5.10 15.07 3.21
N CYS A 105 -4.93 15.87 2.17
CA CYS A 105 -5.04 17.32 2.22
C CYS A 105 -6.53 17.71 2.17
N GLY A 106 -6.97 18.49 3.15
CA GLY A 106 -8.37 18.87 3.30
C GLY A 106 -9.18 17.88 4.14
N LYS A 107 -10.49 18.02 4.08
CA LYS A 107 -11.45 17.19 4.79
C LYS A 107 -12.45 16.62 3.77
N PRO A 108 -12.61 15.29 3.68
CA PRO A 108 -13.71 14.69 2.92
C PRO A 108 -15.07 15.26 3.36
N VAL A 109 -16.02 15.35 2.45
CA VAL A 109 -17.38 15.89 2.72
C VAL A 109 -18.03 15.10 3.84
N ASP A 110 -18.00 13.77 3.73
CA ASP A 110 -18.59 12.87 4.71
C ASP A 110 -17.51 12.25 5.62
N LYS A 111 -17.87 11.93 6.87
CA LYS A 111 -16.99 11.26 7.81
C LYS A 111 -16.67 9.83 7.40
N GLN A 112 -17.51 9.22 6.60
CA GLN A 112 -17.31 7.88 6.01
C GLN A 112 -18.09 7.77 4.71
N GLY A 113 -17.62 6.92 3.82
CA GLY A 113 -18.28 6.73 2.53
C GLY A 113 -17.63 5.66 1.67
N THR A 114 -18.19 5.48 0.49
CA THR A 114 -17.66 4.59 -0.54
C THR A 114 -17.37 5.39 -1.79
N TYR A 115 -16.14 5.32 -2.30
CA TYR A 115 -15.82 5.84 -3.62
C TYR A 115 -15.99 4.74 -4.66
N VAL A 116 -16.79 5.02 -5.68
CA VAL A 116 -17.03 4.13 -6.82
C VAL A 116 -16.73 4.92 -8.08
N ASP A 117 -15.60 4.64 -8.69
CA ASP A 117 -15.13 5.32 -9.91
C ASP A 117 -14.72 4.29 -10.96
N TYR A 118 -14.49 4.74 -12.19
CA TYR A 118 -13.88 3.95 -13.25
C TYR A 118 -12.50 4.52 -13.55
N LEU A 119 -11.47 3.68 -13.48
CA LEU A 119 -10.08 4.11 -13.65
C LEU A 119 -9.50 3.53 -14.92
N ARG A 120 -8.85 4.40 -15.73
CA ARG A 120 -8.06 4.02 -16.87
C ARG A 120 -6.57 4.24 -16.57
N HIS A 121 -5.76 3.19 -16.80
CA HIS A 121 -4.30 3.28 -16.73
C HIS A 121 -3.73 3.85 -18.03
N CYS A 122 -2.99 4.95 -17.93
CA CYS A 122 -2.26 5.59 -19.02
C CYS A 122 -0.82 5.08 -19.00
N LYS A 123 -0.48 4.14 -19.90
CA LYS A 123 0.81 3.44 -19.91
C LYS A 123 1.97 4.37 -20.25
N GLU A 124 1.72 5.39 -21.08
CA GLU A 124 2.73 6.32 -21.60
C GLU A 124 3.46 7.08 -20.51
N ASN A 125 2.73 7.46 -19.46
CA ASN A 125 3.27 8.22 -18.33
C ASN A 125 3.15 7.47 -16.98
N ASN A 126 2.72 6.20 -17.03
CA ASN A 126 2.50 5.35 -15.87
C ASN A 126 1.61 6.02 -14.80
N THR A 127 0.51 6.62 -15.24
CA THR A 127 -0.51 7.24 -14.38
C THR A 127 -1.85 6.54 -14.52
N SER A 128 -2.81 6.90 -13.67
CA SER A 128 -4.22 6.52 -13.85
C SER A 128 -5.08 7.76 -13.75
N LYS A 129 -6.26 7.72 -14.35
CA LYS A 129 -7.26 8.80 -14.28
C LYS A 129 -8.66 8.24 -14.10
N ILE A 130 -9.54 9.02 -13.49
CA ILE A 130 -10.97 8.74 -13.46
C ILE A 130 -11.50 9.02 -14.87
N VAL A 131 -12.34 8.11 -15.34
CA VAL A 131 -13.00 8.17 -16.63
C VAL A 131 -14.50 7.88 -16.46
N ASP A 132 -15.28 8.17 -17.48
CA ASP A 132 -16.71 7.83 -17.50
C ASP A 132 -16.90 6.29 -17.50
N LYS A 133 -18.04 5.83 -17.00
CA LYS A 133 -18.41 4.40 -16.97
C LYS A 133 -18.45 3.78 -18.38
N SER A 134 -18.71 4.58 -19.40
CA SER A 134 -18.75 4.15 -20.80
C SER A 134 -17.38 3.99 -21.45
N ASP A 135 -16.27 4.44 -20.80
CA ASP A 135 -14.90 4.25 -21.32
C ASP A 135 -14.56 2.75 -21.34
N GLU A 136 -14.36 2.18 -22.54
CA GLU A 136 -14.09 0.74 -22.75
C GLU A 136 -12.86 0.23 -21.98
N ASN A 137 -11.89 1.11 -21.71
CA ASN A 137 -10.68 0.81 -20.95
C ASN A 137 -10.80 1.16 -19.46
N GLY A 138 -11.95 1.70 -19.04
CA GLY A 138 -12.28 2.04 -17.68
C GLY A 138 -12.56 0.79 -16.85
N LYS A 139 -11.85 0.62 -15.72
CA LYS A 139 -12.06 -0.49 -14.79
C LYS A 139 -12.68 0.00 -13.50
N LYS A 140 -13.79 -0.59 -13.08
CA LYS A 140 -14.46 -0.25 -11.81
C LYS A 140 -13.47 -0.34 -10.65
N ALA A 141 -13.44 0.69 -9.83
CA ALA A 141 -12.60 0.87 -8.65
C ALA A 141 -13.48 1.23 -7.45
N VAL A 142 -13.39 0.46 -6.38
CA VAL A 142 -14.23 0.63 -5.19
C VAL A 142 -13.35 0.58 -3.94
N LEU A 143 -13.53 1.56 -3.07
CA LEU A 143 -12.96 1.58 -1.72
C LEU A 143 -13.99 2.16 -0.74
N ASN A 144 -13.94 1.70 0.52
CA ASN A 144 -14.61 2.34 1.64
C ASN A 144 -13.60 3.20 2.40
N TYR A 145 -14.05 4.33 2.94
CA TYR A 145 -13.19 5.16 3.78
C TYR A 145 -13.91 5.63 5.04
N ARG A 146 -13.14 5.93 6.08
CA ARG A 146 -13.59 6.55 7.32
C ARG A 146 -12.55 7.57 7.77
N VAL A 147 -13.01 8.80 8.03
CA VAL A 147 -12.20 9.86 8.64
C VAL A 147 -12.03 9.55 10.12
N LEU A 148 -10.80 9.40 10.57
CA LEU A 148 -10.47 9.09 11.95
C LEU A 148 -10.24 10.37 12.76
N GLU A 149 -9.55 11.33 12.18
CA GLU A 149 -9.18 12.59 12.83
C GLU A 149 -8.92 13.67 11.78
N VAL A 150 -9.18 14.92 12.15
CA VAL A 150 -8.88 16.10 11.34
C VAL A 150 -8.10 17.08 12.18
N ILE A 151 -6.98 17.57 11.66
CA ILE A 151 -6.12 18.57 12.33
C ILE A 151 -5.80 19.72 11.38
N ASN A 152 -5.35 20.84 11.91
CA ASN A 152 -4.70 21.88 11.13
C ASN A 152 -3.30 21.37 10.70
N ASN A 153 -2.91 21.65 9.46
CA ASN A 153 -1.61 21.26 8.96
C ASN A 153 -0.49 21.99 9.73
N PRO A 154 0.41 21.29 10.44
CA PRO A 154 1.48 21.92 11.18
C PRO A 154 2.42 22.78 10.32
N GLY A 155 2.51 22.50 9.02
CA GLY A 155 3.36 23.24 8.07
C GLY A 155 2.64 24.32 7.26
N LYS A 156 1.28 24.40 7.35
CA LYS A 156 0.46 25.39 6.61
C LYS A 156 -0.82 25.67 7.38
N GLN A 157 -0.89 26.83 8.06
CA GLN A 157 -2.00 27.17 8.97
C GLN A 157 -3.40 27.20 8.30
N ASP A 158 -3.48 27.50 7.00
CA ASP A 158 -4.75 27.56 6.26
C ASP A 158 -5.16 26.24 5.61
N GLN A 159 -4.49 25.14 5.91
CA GLN A 159 -4.76 23.84 5.34
C GLN A 159 -5.08 22.82 6.44
N MET A 160 -6.19 22.10 6.25
CA MET A 160 -6.53 20.94 7.10
C MET A 160 -5.89 19.67 6.54
N LEU A 161 -5.60 18.73 7.45
CA LEU A 161 -5.21 17.36 7.14
C LEU A 161 -6.17 16.40 7.82
N SER A 162 -6.51 15.33 7.11
CA SER A 162 -7.37 14.27 7.65
C SER A 162 -6.65 12.93 7.62
N LEU A 163 -6.69 12.22 8.75
CA LEU A 163 -6.27 10.81 8.84
C LEU A 163 -7.44 9.93 8.42
N ILE A 164 -7.22 9.08 7.43
CA ILE A 164 -8.24 8.25 6.80
C ILE A 164 -7.88 6.77 6.93
N ASP A 165 -8.84 5.98 7.43
CA ASP A 165 -8.83 4.53 7.35
C ASP A 165 -9.54 4.09 6.07
N ILE A 166 -8.92 3.21 5.28
CA ILE A 166 -9.39 2.83 3.95
C ILE A 166 -9.45 1.31 3.86
N GLU A 167 -10.59 0.78 3.49
CA GLU A 167 -10.76 -0.61 3.07
C GLU A 167 -10.76 -0.69 1.54
N LEU A 168 -9.80 -1.42 0.98
CA LEU A 168 -9.62 -1.50 -0.46
C LEU A 168 -10.31 -2.74 -1.04
N LEU A 169 -11.48 -2.55 -1.67
CA LEU A 169 -12.29 -3.63 -2.25
C LEU A 169 -11.79 -4.05 -3.64
N THR A 170 -11.16 -3.15 -4.39
CA THR A 170 -10.50 -3.43 -5.66
C THR A 170 -9.06 -2.94 -5.63
N GLY A 171 -8.18 -3.48 -6.48
CA GLY A 171 -6.74 -3.13 -6.52
C GLY A 171 -6.33 -2.58 -7.89
N ARG A 172 -6.83 -1.41 -8.31
CA ARG A 172 -6.41 -0.77 -9.56
C ARG A 172 -5.12 0.01 -9.37
N HIS A 173 -4.38 0.20 -10.46
CA HIS A 173 -3.15 0.97 -10.46
C HIS A 173 -3.36 2.37 -9.88
N HIS A 174 -2.59 2.75 -8.85
CA HIS A 174 -2.68 3.99 -8.10
C HIS A 174 -4.08 4.33 -7.53
N GLN A 175 -4.94 3.33 -7.29
CA GLN A 175 -6.37 3.52 -7.03
C GLN A 175 -6.65 4.56 -5.94
N ILE A 176 -6.14 4.37 -4.72
CA ILE A 176 -6.39 5.25 -3.58
C ILE A 176 -5.96 6.69 -3.92
N ARG A 177 -4.79 6.84 -4.52
CA ARG A 177 -4.20 8.13 -4.90
C ARG A 177 -5.08 8.89 -5.89
N VAL A 178 -5.55 8.19 -6.93
CA VAL A 178 -6.39 8.78 -8.00
C VAL A 178 -7.78 9.12 -7.48
N GLN A 179 -8.41 8.21 -6.72
CA GLN A 179 -9.76 8.46 -6.21
C GLN A 179 -9.78 9.64 -5.23
N PHE A 180 -8.90 9.67 -4.23
CA PHE A 180 -8.86 10.81 -3.31
C PHE A 180 -8.52 12.13 -3.99
N ALA A 181 -7.64 12.14 -4.99
CA ALA A 181 -7.36 13.33 -5.79
C ALA A 181 -8.57 13.79 -6.62
N GLY A 182 -9.29 12.85 -7.24
CA GLY A 182 -10.51 13.12 -7.99
C GLY A 182 -11.66 13.64 -7.13
N HIS A 183 -11.72 13.22 -5.86
CA HIS A 183 -12.67 13.72 -4.86
C HIS A 183 -12.14 14.91 -4.04
N ALA A 184 -11.22 15.70 -4.63
CA ALA A 184 -10.68 16.96 -4.10
C ALA A 184 -9.96 16.88 -2.74
N THR A 185 -9.59 15.70 -2.29
CA THR A 185 -8.82 15.47 -1.06
C THR A 185 -7.57 14.62 -1.34
N PRO A 186 -6.60 15.11 -2.16
CA PRO A 186 -5.42 14.35 -2.54
C PRO A 186 -4.59 13.94 -1.32
N LEU A 187 -3.85 12.83 -1.46
CA LEU A 187 -2.96 12.36 -0.41
C LEU A 187 -1.83 13.36 -0.15
N TYR A 188 -1.51 13.57 1.11
CA TYR A 188 -0.37 14.38 1.52
C TYR A 188 0.94 13.78 0.98
N GLY A 189 1.78 14.64 0.40
CA GLY A 189 3.04 14.21 -0.21
C GLY A 189 2.90 13.55 -1.58
N ASP A 190 1.68 13.49 -2.18
CA ASP A 190 1.51 12.93 -3.52
C ASP A 190 1.93 13.93 -4.61
N GLY A 191 3.19 13.85 -5.03
CA GLY A 191 3.73 14.69 -6.10
C GLY A 191 3.15 14.39 -7.49
N ARG A 192 2.40 13.30 -7.67
CA ARG A 192 1.83 12.90 -8.96
C ARG A 192 0.38 13.34 -9.13
N TYR A 193 -0.43 13.21 -8.10
CA TYR A 193 -1.86 13.51 -8.12
C TYR A 193 -2.25 14.71 -7.23
N GLY A 194 -1.36 15.17 -6.35
CA GLY A 194 -1.59 16.27 -5.42
C GLY A 194 -1.51 17.69 -6.02
N GLY A 195 -1.22 17.83 -7.31
CA GLY A 195 -0.99 19.13 -7.97
C GLY A 195 -2.21 20.02 -8.20
N GLY A 196 -3.41 19.62 -7.76
CA GLY A 196 -4.66 20.38 -7.97
C GLY A 196 -4.99 21.43 -6.91
N LEU A 197 -4.28 21.49 -5.78
CA LEU A 197 -4.54 22.46 -4.70
C LEU A 197 -3.72 23.76 -4.77
N SER A 198 -2.92 23.95 -5.82
CA SER A 198 -2.27 25.22 -6.10
C SER A 198 -3.17 26.02 -7.05
N THR A 199 -3.95 26.93 -6.47
CA THR A 199 -4.61 28.11 -7.11
C THR A 199 -4.76 28.07 -8.62
N LYS A 200 -6.03 28.22 -9.07
CA LYS A 200 -6.45 28.57 -10.43
C LYS A 200 -5.32 29.10 -11.30
N SER A 201 -4.87 28.31 -12.26
CA SER A 201 -4.31 28.82 -13.48
C SER A 201 -5.00 28.14 -14.65
N THR A 202 -5.69 28.99 -15.40
CA THR A 202 -6.30 28.82 -16.72
C THR A 202 -5.49 27.89 -17.61
N ALA A 203 -6.24 27.11 -18.38
CA ALA A 203 -5.88 26.31 -19.55
C ALA A 203 -4.43 26.42 -20.09
N GLY A 204 -3.79 25.26 -20.20
CA GLY A 204 -2.83 25.00 -21.29
C GLY A 204 -1.42 25.51 -21.08
N THR A 205 -0.64 24.80 -20.30
CA THR A 205 0.77 24.50 -20.63
C THR A 205 1.31 23.48 -19.62
N VAL A 206 1.59 22.29 -20.12
CA VAL A 206 2.28 21.25 -19.35
C VAL A 206 3.72 21.70 -19.18
N ASP A 207 4.05 22.17 -18.00
CA ASP A 207 5.39 22.65 -17.67
C ASP A 207 6.40 21.49 -17.73
N LYS A 208 7.27 21.50 -18.76
CA LYS A 208 8.33 20.50 -19.01
C LYS A 208 9.42 20.46 -17.92
N ALA A 209 9.35 21.31 -16.91
CA ALA A 209 10.34 21.43 -15.83
C ALA A 209 10.18 20.40 -14.69
N ARG A 210 9.17 19.51 -14.71
CA ARG A 210 8.88 18.55 -13.62
C ARG A 210 9.59 17.18 -13.75
N LYS A 211 10.62 17.09 -14.59
CA LYS A 211 11.50 15.90 -14.66
C LYS A 211 12.63 16.04 -13.65
N LYS A 212 12.45 15.54 -12.45
CA LYS A 212 13.42 14.96 -11.52
C LYS A 212 12.87 15.01 -10.09
N THR A 213 12.17 13.99 -9.68
CA THR A 213 11.89 13.78 -8.25
C THR A 213 12.33 12.38 -7.86
N GLY A 214 13.66 12.26 -7.68
CA GLY A 214 14.20 11.23 -6.82
C GLY A 214 13.94 11.63 -5.36
N PHE A 215 13.79 10.69 -4.47
CA PHE A 215 13.85 10.90 -3.05
C PHE A 215 15.12 11.72 -2.73
N GLY A 216 14.99 12.97 -2.24
CA GLY A 216 16.16 13.77 -1.87
C GLY A 216 16.01 15.29 -1.99
N ASP A 217 14.93 15.84 -2.54
CA ASP A 217 14.80 17.29 -2.77
C ASP A 217 13.91 18.02 -1.73
N GLY A 218 13.80 17.50 -0.50
CA GLY A 218 13.02 18.14 0.57
C GLY A 218 11.51 17.99 0.46
N ARG A 219 10.98 17.18 -0.49
CA ARG A 219 9.53 16.92 -0.60
C ARG A 219 9.09 15.91 0.44
N GLN A 220 7.90 16.14 0.99
CA GLN A 220 7.30 15.27 1.97
C GLN A 220 7.01 13.88 1.36
N PRO A 221 7.30 12.79 2.09
CA PRO A 221 6.96 11.44 1.63
C PRO A 221 5.44 11.28 1.47
N LEU A 222 5.05 10.42 0.53
CA LEU A 222 3.63 10.06 0.33
C LEU A 222 3.06 9.42 1.60
N ALA A 223 2.04 10.02 2.16
CA ALA A 223 1.39 9.54 3.37
C ALA A 223 0.33 8.47 3.04
N LEU A 224 0.79 7.29 2.64
CA LEU A 224 -0.03 6.10 2.38
C LEU A 224 0.69 4.85 2.89
N CYS A 225 0.01 4.09 3.75
CA CYS A 225 0.52 2.84 4.32
C CYS A 225 -0.49 1.71 4.18
N ALA A 226 -0.06 0.55 3.64
CA ALA A 226 -0.82 -0.70 3.69
C ALA A 226 -0.72 -1.28 5.11
N ARG A 227 -1.60 -0.82 6.01
CA ARG A 227 -1.49 -1.07 7.45
C ARG A 227 -1.95 -2.44 7.91
N ARG A 228 -2.86 -3.10 7.15
CA ARG A 228 -3.42 -4.40 7.52
C ARG A 228 -3.60 -5.27 6.29
N LEU A 229 -3.23 -6.52 6.44
CA LEU A 229 -3.41 -7.57 5.46
C LEU A 229 -3.97 -8.82 6.15
N ALA A 230 -5.11 -9.33 5.70
CA ALA A 230 -5.64 -10.60 6.16
C ALA A 230 -5.99 -11.50 4.97
N PHE A 231 -5.67 -12.79 5.09
CA PHE A 231 -5.84 -13.78 4.03
C PHE A 231 -5.89 -15.20 4.61
N PRO A 232 -6.47 -16.18 3.89
CA PRO A 232 -6.37 -17.58 4.26
C PRO A 232 -4.98 -18.12 3.96
N HIS A 233 -4.37 -18.83 4.91
CA HIS A 233 -3.08 -19.49 4.70
C HIS A 233 -3.16 -20.53 3.55
N PRO A 234 -2.19 -20.58 2.63
CA PRO A 234 -2.32 -21.38 1.41
C PRO A 234 -2.36 -22.90 1.63
N SER A 235 -1.85 -23.40 2.76
CA SER A 235 -1.79 -24.85 3.06
C SER A 235 -2.99 -25.35 3.85
N ASP A 236 -3.42 -24.62 4.89
CA ASP A 236 -4.46 -25.08 5.83
C ASP A 236 -5.72 -24.22 5.86
N GLY A 237 -5.73 -23.09 5.12
CA GLY A 237 -6.85 -22.18 5.05
C GLY A 237 -7.10 -21.34 6.30
N LYS A 238 -6.27 -21.45 7.34
CA LYS A 238 -6.39 -20.64 8.55
C LYS A 238 -6.27 -19.17 8.22
N ARG A 239 -7.10 -18.35 8.86
CA ARG A 239 -7.02 -16.90 8.70
C ARG A 239 -5.72 -16.36 9.31
N MET A 240 -4.88 -15.80 8.46
CA MET A 240 -3.70 -15.03 8.85
C MET A 240 -4.06 -13.55 8.84
N GLU A 241 -3.59 -12.80 9.84
CA GLU A 241 -3.83 -11.37 9.92
C GLU A 241 -2.62 -10.66 10.52
N PHE A 242 -2.17 -9.62 9.80
CA PHE A 242 -1.03 -8.80 10.17
C PHE A 242 -1.43 -7.33 10.15
N ALA A 243 -0.96 -6.57 11.13
CA ALA A 243 -1.22 -5.14 11.23
C ALA A 243 0.03 -4.38 11.66
N MET A 244 0.14 -3.13 11.21
CA MET A 244 1.19 -2.20 11.60
C MET A 244 0.64 -0.78 11.75
N VAL A 245 1.32 0.05 12.52
CA VAL A 245 1.07 1.49 12.60
C VAL A 245 2.23 2.21 11.94
N PRO A 246 2.00 3.03 10.90
CA PRO A 246 3.03 3.92 10.41
C PRO A 246 3.31 5.00 11.45
N SER A 247 4.59 5.27 11.69
CA SER A 247 5.01 6.31 12.65
C SER A 247 5.81 7.44 11.99
N SER A 248 6.12 7.31 10.69
CA SER A 248 6.95 8.25 9.93
C SER A 248 6.14 9.27 9.15
N GLY A 249 6.79 10.36 8.73
CA GLY A 249 6.18 11.40 7.91
C GLY A 249 4.94 12.02 8.56
N ALA A 250 3.91 12.30 7.76
CA ALA A 250 2.68 12.96 8.24
C ALA A 250 1.87 12.13 9.25
N PHE A 251 2.11 10.82 9.34
CA PHE A 251 1.44 9.97 10.34
C PHE A 251 1.85 10.31 11.78
N ALA A 252 3.06 10.85 11.97
CA ALA A 252 3.54 11.29 13.29
C ALA A 252 2.71 12.43 13.90
N TRP A 253 1.93 13.15 13.08
CA TRP A 253 1.03 14.19 13.58
C TRP A 253 -0.29 13.63 14.16
N PHE A 254 -0.53 12.32 14.05
CA PHE A 254 -1.73 11.62 14.54
C PHE A 254 -1.39 10.45 15.48
N PRO A 255 -0.58 10.67 16.56
CA PRO A 255 0.02 9.56 17.32
C PRO A 255 -0.99 8.67 18.01
N ASP A 256 -2.06 9.24 18.57
CA ASP A 256 -3.03 8.51 19.41
C ASP A 256 -4.02 7.68 18.57
N ARG A 257 -4.47 8.22 17.44
CA ARG A 257 -5.48 7.56 16.60
C ARG A 257 -4.90 6.42 15.79
N ALA A 258 -3.68 6.60 15.28
CA ALA A 258 -2.98 5.54 14.56
C ALA A 258 -2.74 4.31 15.46
N ARG A 259 -2.40 4.50 16.74
CA ARG A 259 -2.20 3.42 17.73
C ARG A 259 -3.51 2.76 18.17
N LYS A 260 -4.56 3.52 18.43
CA LYS A 260 -5.87 3.00 18.89
C LYS A 260 -6.55 2.05 17.90
N LEU A 261 -6.21 2.13 16.60
CA LEU A 261 -6.73 1.21 15.59
C LEU A 261 -6.25 -0.23 15.77
N ILE A 262 -5.05 -0.43 16.33
CA ILE A 262 -4.52 -1.79 16.59
C ILE A 262 -5.11 -2.35 17.87
N SER A 263 -5.13 -1.57 18.96
CA SER A 263 -5.67 -2.03 20.24
C SER A 263 -7.15 -2.40 20.18
N ALA A 264 -7.96 -1.70 19.37
CA ALA A 264 -9.37 -2.04 19.17
C ALA A 264 -9.58 -3.34 18.36
N GLN A 265 -8.60 -3.76 17.55
CA GLN A 265 -8.66 -5.02 16.79
C GLN A 265 -8.15 -6.21 17.61
N GLU A 266 -7.21 -6.01 18.52
CA GLU A 266 -6.76 -7.05 19.47
C GLU A 266 -7.87 -7.39 20.48
N CYS A 267 -8.67 -6.40 20.92
CA CYS A 267 -9.80 -6.62 21.82
C CYS A 267 -10.97 -7.39 21.18
N GLY A 268 -11.14 -7.29 19.83
CA GLY A 268 -12.15 -8.06 19.10
C GLY A 268 -11.85 -9.55 18.94
N LYS A 269 -10.63 -10.01 19.21
CA LYS A 269 -10.23 -11.43 19.15
C LYS A 269 -10.51 -12.20 20.45
N CYS A 270 -10.69 -11.52 21.60
CA CYS A 270 -10.96 -12.15 22.90
C CYS A 270 -12.42 -12.64 23.11
N HIS A 271 -13.34 -12.43 22.16
CA HIS A 271 -14.76 -12.74 22.37
C HIS A 271 -15.35 -13.80 21.43
N LYS A 272 -14.53 -14.70 20.87
CA LYS A 272 -15.01 -15.87 20.12
C LYS A 272 -14.27 -17.16 20.51
N GLU A 273 -14.21 -17.44 21.80
CA GLU A 273 -14.00 -18.80 22.34
C GLU A 273 -14.91 -18.95 23.56
N VAL A 274 -16.16 -19.32 23.33
CA VAL A 274 -17.01 -20.13 24.20
C VAL A 274 -17.93 -20.95 23.32
#